data_3d706d4a291607cba3fc8085931ee62b
#
_entry.id   3d706d4a291607cba3fc8085931ee62b
#
_cell.length_a   1.000
_cell.length_b   1.000
_cell.length_c   1.000
_cell.angle_alpha   90.00
_cell.angle_beta   90.00
_cell.angle_gamma   90.00
#
_symmetry.space_group_name_H-M   'P 1'
#
loop_
_entity.id
_entity.type
_entity.pdbx_description
1 polymer ?
#
loop_
_entity_poly.entity_id
_entity_poly.type
_entity_poly.pdbx_seq_one_letter_code
_entity_poly.pdbx_strand_id
1 'polypeptide(L)'
;MLDCKHHTKMKPFVRRLLGAAVSVAVLYSCASVGRLEGGPIDEEPPRFVTGSPLPGALHNKKSKISIEFDEFIKLEKANEKVVISPPQVQQPEIKANGKRVVVNLQDTLKANTTYTIDFADAIQDNNEGNP
;
A
#
# COMPACT_ATOMS: atom_id res chain seq x y z
N MET A 1 -72.18 -8.25 -7.68
CA MET A 1 -72.64 -6.90 -7.30
C MET A 1 -72.64 -6.82 -5.80
N LEU A 2 -71.50 -6.56 -5.15
CA LEU A 2 -71.41 -6.28 -3.72
C LEU A 2 -70.18 -5.41 -3.49
N ASP A 3 -70.47 -4.16 -3.41
CA ASP A 3 -69.55 -3.08 -3.09
C ASP A 3 -69.28 -3.11 -1.56
N CYS A 4 -68.06 -3.36 -1.14
CA CYS A 4 -67.71 -3.32 0.27
C CYS A 4 -66.59 -2.32 0.47
N LYS A 5 -66.93 -1.05 0.32
CA LYS A 5 -66.06 0.08 0.62
C LYS A 5 -66.10 0.34 2.11
N HIS A 6 -65.29 -0.40 2.89
CA HIS A 6 -65.08 -0.06 4.28
C HIS A 6 -63.97 0.98 4.41
N HIS A 7 -64.32 2.22 4.21
CA HIS A 7 -63.47 3.37 4.57
C HIS A 7 -63.51 3.58 6.08
N THR A 8 -62.66 2.91 6.80
CA THR A 8 -62.42 3.18 8.21
C THR A 8 -61.73 4.52 8.35
N LYS A 9 -62.54 5.60 8.61
CA LYS A 9 -61.98 6.93 8.93
C LYS A 9 -61.27 6.84 10.28
N MET A 10 -59.95 6.61 10.25
CA MET A 10 -59.13 6.72 11.44
C MET A 10 -59.21 8.12 12.03
N LYS A 11 -59.49 8.21 13.32
CA LYS A 11 -59.57 9.50 14.04
C LYS A 11 -58.25 10.24 13.91
N PRO A 12 -58.24 11.58 13.74
CA PRO A 12 -57.03 12.39 13.50
C PRO A 12 -55.98 12.19 14.60
N PHE A 13 -56.39 11.85 15.80
CA PHE A 13 -55.50 11.52 16.94
C PHE A 13 -54.67 10.24 16.68
N VAL A 14 -55.28 9.20 16.14
CA VAL A 14 -54.57 7.93 15.81
C VAL A 14 -53.58 8.13 14.68
N ARG A 15 -53.89 8.97 13.68
CA ARG A 15 -52.95 9.33 12.58
C ARG A 15 -51.73 10.07 13.11
N ARG A 16 -51.89 10.98 14.09
CA ARG A 16 -50.76 11.70 14.70
C ARG A 16 -49.89 10.81 15.53
N LEU A 17 -50.48 9.88 16.30
CA LEU A 17 -49.75 8.87 17.08
C LEU A 17 -48.97 7.92 16.17
N LEU A 18 -49.57 7.45 15.07
CA LEU A 18 -48.89 6.55 14.13
C LEU A 18 -47.71 7.28 13.43
N GLY A 19 -47.89 8.55 13.05
CA GLY A 19 -46.81 9.36 12.48
C GLY A 19 -45.66 9.58 13.44
N ALA A 20 -45.94 9.86 14.70
CA ALA A 20 -44.91 10.00 15.74
C ALA A 20 -44.13 8.69 15.97
N ALA A 21 -44.84 7.54 16.03
CA ALA A 21 -44.21 6.24 16.19
C ALA A 21 -43.26 5.86 15.04
N VAL A 22 -43.66 6.16 13.79
CA VAL A 22 -42.84 5.93 12.61
C VAL A 22 -41.60 6.84 12.61
N SER A 23 -41.75 8.12 13.01
CA SER A 23 -40.63 9.04 13.11
C SER A 23 -39.59 8.60 14.16
N VAL A 24 -40.02 8.08 15.29
CA VAL A 24 -39.15 7.56 16.34
C VAL A 24 -38.42 6.29 15.85
N ALA A 25 -39.09 5.39 15.14
CA ALA A 25 -38.50 4.16 14.63
C ALA A 25 -37.37 4.44 13.62
N VAL A 26 -37.47 5.51 12.80
CA VAL A 26 -36.42 5.90 11.83
C VAL A 26 -35.17 6.42 12.54
N LEU A 27 -35.30 7.02 13.73
CA LEU A 27 -34.16 7.55 14.50
C LEU A 27 -33.33 6.46 15.20
N TYR A 28 -33.87 5.25 15.35
CA TYR A 28 -33.16 4.09 15.92
C TYR A 28 -32.40 3.24 14.89
N SER A 29 -32.36 3.68 13.61
CA SER A 29 -31.53 3.04 12.61
C SER A 29 -30.05 3.44 12.85
N CYS A 30 -29.44 2.89 13.90
CA CYS A 30 -27.99 2.92 14.06
C CYS A 30 -27.38 2.08 12.94
N ALA A 31 -26.82 2.73 11.94
CA ALA A 31 -25.87 2.10 11.04
C ALA A 31 -24.66 1.66 11.87
N SER A 32 -24.57 0.39 12.20
CA SER A 32 -23.33 -0.18 12.73
C SER A 32 -22.30 -0.11 11.62
N VAL A 33 -21.36 0.82 11.74
CA VAL A 33 -20.15 0.82 10.91
C VAL A 33 -19.38 -0.43 11.31
N GLY A 34 -19.52 -1.51 10.51
CA GLY A 34 -18.68 -2.68 10.65
C GLY A 34 -17.23 -2.20 10.57
N ARG A 35 -16.45 -2.44 11.62
CA ARG A 35 -14.99 -2.29 11.52
C ARG A 35 -14.55 -3.28 10.45
N LEU A 36 -13.94 -2.78 9.40
CA LEU A 36 -13.18 -3.60 8.49
C LEU A 36 -11.98 -4.11 9.30
N GLU A 37 -12.13 -5.26 9.91
CA GLU A 37 -11.00 -5.98 10.47
C GLU A 37 -10.18 -6.41 9.25
N GLY A 38 -9.00 -5.82 9.10
CA GLY A 38 -8.01 -6.25 8.13
C GLY A 38 -7.71 -7.74 8.33
N GLY A 39 -7.27 -8.42 7.29
CA GLY A 39 -6.77 -9.80 7.40
C GLY A 39 -5.66 -9.91 8.45
N PRO A 40 -5.14 -11.12 8.67
CA PRO A 40 -3.97 -11.30 9.53
C PRO A 40 -2.84 -10.36 9.07
N ILE A 41 -2.15 -9.75 10.04
CA ILE A 41 -1.01 -8.88 9.78
C ILE A 41 0.05 -9.70 9.04
N ASP A 42 0.56 -9.18 7.94
CA ASP A 42 1.66 -9.78 7.21
C ASP A 42 2.97 -9.46 7.96
N GLU A 43 3.72 -10.52 8.31
CA GLU A 43 5.01 -10.41 8.99
C GLU A 43 6.18 -10.78 8.06
N GLU A 44 5.89 -11.10 6.79
CA GLU A 44 6.92 -11.46 5.83
C GLU A 44 7.55 -10.21 5.19
N PRO A 45 8.89 -10.16 5.08
CA PRO A 45 9.56 -9.07 4.39
C PRO A 45 9.45 -9.20 2.86
N PRO A 46 9.58 -8.10 2.11
CA PRO A 46 9.60 -8.10 0.65
C PRO A 46 10.66 -9.07 0.09
N ARG A 47 10.24 -9.94 -0.82
CA ARG A 47 11.14 -10.92 -1.44
C ARG A 47 11.61 -10.46 -2.81
N PHE A 48 12.90 -10.63 -3.08
CA PHE A 48 13.50 -10.38 -4.39
C PHE A 48 12.89 -11.30 -5.45
N VAL A 49 12.41 -10.74 -6.56
CA VAL A 49 11.89 -11.47 -7.73
C VAL A 49 12.89 -11.45 -8.87
N THR A 50 13.32 -10.27 -9.28
CA THR A 50 14.25 -10.10 -10.39
C THR A 50 14.99 -8.77 -10.34
N GLY A 51 16.01 -8.61 -11.17
CA GLY A 51 16.76 -7.35 -11.27
C GLY A 51 17.40 -7.15 -12.63
N SER A 52 17.74 -5.92 -12.94
CA SER A 52 18.47 -5.56 -14.13
C SER A 52 19.55 -4.51 -13.80
N PRO A 53 20.85 -4.87 -13.92
CA PRO A 53 21.37 -6.20 -14.23
C PRO A 53 21.03 -7.22 -13.14
N LEU A 54 21.07 -8.50 -13.50
CA LEU A 54 20.92 -9.57 -12.49
C LEU A 54 22.10 -9.54 -11.50
N PRO A 55 21.91 -9.94 -10.24
CA PRO A 55 23.00 -10.10 -9.29
C PRO A 55 24.11 -10.99 -9.88
N GLY A 56 25.36 -10.58 -9.72
CA GLY A 56 26.51 -11.29 -10.28
C GLY A 56 26.72 -11.14 -11.80
N ALA A 57 25.95 -10.29 -12.47
CA ALA A 57 26.14 -10.03 -13.90
C ALA A 57 27.53 -9.45 -14.19
N LEU A 58 28.22 -10.06 -15.16
CA LEU A 58 29.52 -9.61 -15.61
C LEU A 58 29.42 -8.60 -16.77
N HIS A 59 30.46 -7.80 -16.93
CA HIS A 59 30.58 -6.83 -18.02
C HIS A 59 29.43 -5.80 -18.12
N ASN A 60 28.77 -5.52 -17.00
CA ASN A 60 27.72 -4.50 -16.96
C ASN A 60 28.30 -3.11 -17.15
N LYS A 61 27.74 -2.35 -18.11
CA LYS A 61 28.09 -0.96 -18.38
C LYS A 61 26.99 0.03 -17.95
N LYS A 62 25.88 -0.49 -17.45
CA LYS A 62 24.72 0.35 -17.08
C LYS A 62 24.87 0.83 -15.64
N SER A 63 24.81 2.14 -15.43
CA SER A 63 24.79 2.76 -14.11
C SER A 63 23.41 2.69 -13.44
N LYS A 64 22.36 2.34 -14.19
CA LYS A 64 21.00 2.17 -13.69
C LYS A 64 20.74 0.73 -13.31
N ILE A 65 20.42 0.51 -12.06
CA ILE A 65 20.05 -0.79 -11.50
C ILE A 65 18.57 -0.75 -11.12
N SER A 66 17.82 -1.80 -11.46
CA SER A 66 16.42 -1.95 -11.12
C SER A 66 16.22 -3.29 -10.44
N ILE A 67 15.56 -3.30 -9.29
CA ILE A 67 15.29 -4.50 -8.49
C ILE A 67 13.77 -4.56 -8.30
N GLU A 68 13.17 -5.73 -8.54
CA GLU A 68 11.74 -5.96 -8.42
C GLU A 68 11.46 -6.95 -7.30
N PHE A 69 10.45 -6.63 -6.50
CA PHE A 69 9.97 -7.40 -5.35
C PHE A 69 8.59 -7.97 -5.63
N ASP A 70 8.17 -8.95 -4.84
CA ASP A 70 6.87 -9.61 -4.95
C ASP A 70 5.72 -8.73 -4.45
N GLU A 71 6.02 -7.68 -3.65
CA GLU A 71 5.04 -6.77 -3.08
C GLU A 71 5.40 -5.29 -3.24
N PHE A 72 4.49 -4.41 -2.83
CA PHE A 72 4.71 -2.96 -2.82
C PHE A 72 5.66 -2.57 -1.71
N ILE A 73 6.70 -1.81 -2.06
CA ILE A 73 7.77 -1.43 -1.16
C ILE A 73 7.85 0.08 -0.96
N LYS A 74 8.39 0.48 0.18
CA LYS A 74 8.80 1.86 0.48
C LYS A 74 10.27 1.88 0.86
N LEU A 75 10.88 3.06 0.72
CA LEU A 75 12.26 3.30 1.14
C LEU A 75 12.28 4.17 2.39
N GLU A 76 12.95 3.69 3.42
CA GLU A 76 13.18 4.45 4.63
C GLU A 76 14.63 4.84 4.76
N LYS A 77 14.89 6.18 4.74
CA LYS A 77 16.22 6.76 4.90
C LYS A 77 17.28 6.15 3.98
N ALA A 78 16.92 5.86 2.73
CA ALA A 78 17.79 5.18 1.77
C ALA A 78 19.17 5.84 1.63
N ASN A 79 19.23 7.17 1.69
CA ASN A 79 20.50 7.90 1.59
C ASN A 79 21.44 7.69 2.79
N GLU A 80 20.93 7.24 3.92
CA GLU A 80 21.70 7.00 5.15
C GLU A 80 22.04 5.52 5.32
N LYS A 81 21.10 4.63 4.93
CA LYS A 81 21.20 3.19 5.18
C LYS A 81 21.85 2.42 4.05
N VAL A 82 21.66 2.87 2.79
CA VAL A 82 22.18 2.15 1.63
C VAL A 82 23.69 2.39 1.47
N VAL A 83 24.44 1.29 1.47
CA VAL A 83 25.90 1.32 1.29
C VAL A 83 26.26 0.80 -0.10
N ILE A 84 27.06 1.58 -0.84
CA ILE A 84 27.55 1.19 -2.16
C ILE A 84 29.07 1.07 -2.12
N SER A 85 29.59 -0.08 -2.54
CA SER A 85 31.02 -0.36 -2.63
C SER A 85 31.42 -0.68 -4.08
N PRO A 86 32.47 -0.03 -4.62
CA PRO A 86 33.24 1.05 -4.02
C PRO A 86 32.40 2.31 -3.84
N PRO A 87 32.79 3.19 -2.89
CA PRO A 87 32.06 4.41 -2.60
C PRO A 87 31.99 5.34 -3.82
N GLN A 88 30.85 5.96 -3.98
CA GLN A 88 30.59 6.91 -5.06
C GLN A 88 31.04 8.32 -4.62
N VAL A 89 31.54 9.11 -5.56
CA VAL A 89 31.86 10.54 -5.34
C VAL A 89 30.54 11.35 -5.34
N GLN A 90 29.67 11.07 -6.29
CA GLN A 90 28.36 11.70 -6.39
C GLN A 90 27.32 10.78 -5.73
N GLN A 91 26.42 11.38 -4.95
CA GLN A 91 25.39 10.63 -4.27
C GLN A 91 24.47 9.93 -5.29
N PRO A 92 24.25 8.62 -5.18
CA PRO A 92 23.36 7.87 -6.04
C PRO A 92 21.91 8.31 -5.82
N GLU A 93 21.13 8.28 -6.87
CA GLU A 93 19.69 8.50 -6.77
C GLU A 93 18.99 7.16 -6.55
N ILE A 94 18.31 7.02 -5.42
CA ILE A 94 17.59 5.80 -5.05
C ILE A 94 16.11 6.12 -4.92
N LYS A 95 15.27 5.40 -5.67
CA LYS A 95 13.81 5.61 -5.70
C LYS A 95 13.06 4.29 -5.63
N ALA A 96 11.95 4.28 -4.89
CA ALA A 96 10.94 3.23 -4.96
C ALA A 96 9.80 3.64 -5.90
N ASN A 97 9.30 2.70 -6.67
CA ASN A 97 8.15 2.87 -7.53
C ASN A 97 7.34 1.57 -7.56
N GLY A 98 6.30 1.53 -6.77
CA GLY A 98 5.46 0.34 -6.62
C GLY A 98 6.25 -0.83 -6.00
N LYS A 99 6.43 -1.88 -6.76
CA LYS A 99 7.19 -3.09 -6.37
C LYS A 99 8.67 -3.03 -6.75
N ARG A 100 9.18 -1.86 -7.15
CA ARG A 100 10.51 -1.75 -7.74
C ARG A 100 11.35 -0.68 -7.07
N VAL A 101 12.61 -1.02 -6.77
CA VAL A 101 13.67 -0.07 -6.43
C VAL A 101 14.50 0.23 -7.67
N VAL A 102 14.81 1.49 -7.88
CA VAL A 102 15.72 1.95 -8.93
C VAL A 102 16.86 2.70 -8.28
N VAL A 103 18.08 2.28 -8.57
CA VAL A 103 19.33 2.94 -8.16
C VAL A 103 20.01 3.47 -9.41
N ASN A 104 20.26 4.77 -9.46
CA ASN A 104 21.05 5.41 -10.50
C ASN A 104 22.40 5.83 -9.91
N LEU A 105 23.46 5.16 -10.30
CA LEU A 105 24.82 5.58 -9.99
C LEU A 105 25.18 6.77 -10.86
N GLN A 106 25.60 7.85 -10.23
CA GLN A 106 25.96 9.10 -10.94
C GLN A 106 27.39 9.06 -11.47
N ASP A 107 28.25 8.28 -10.83
CA ASP A 107 29.64 8.11 -11.22
C ASP A 107 29.78 7.14 -12.40
N THR A 108 30.81 7.35 -13.21
CA THR A 108 31.19 6.40 -14.26
C THR A 108 31.70 5.11 -13.63
N LEU A 109 31.16 3.97 -14.05
CA LEU A 109 31.60 2.67 -13.57
C LEU A 109 33.06 2.38 -14.00
N LYS A 110 33.87 1.97 -13.03
CA LYS A 110 35.27 1.57 -13.25
C LYS A 110 35.33 0.18 -13.88
N ALA A 111 36.23 0.02 -14.86
CA ALA A 111 36.49 -1.29 -15.45
C ALA A 111 37.10 -2.26 -14.43
N ASN A 112 36.86 -3.55 -14.61
CA ASN A 112 37.36 -4.63 -13.75
C ASN A 112 37.07 -4.42 -12.25
N THR A 113 35.91 -3.84 -11.94
CA THR A 113 35.50 -3.52 -10.57
C THR A 113 34.14 -4.14 -10.27
N THR A 114 34.05 -4.83 -9.16
CA THR A 114 32.78 -5.35 -8.65
C THR A 114 32.10 -4.26 -7.83
N TYR A 115 30.82 -4.05 -8.09
CA TYR A 115 29.98 -3.12 -7.34
C TYR A 115 29.00 -3.93 -6.47
N THR A 116 28.93 -3.58 -5.20
CA THR A 116 27.99 -4.15 -4.25
C THR A 116 27.10 -3.05 -3.73
N ILE A 117 25.80 -3.32 -3.65
CA ILE A 117 24.80 -2.42 -3.05
C ILE A 117 24.14 -3.19 -1.92
N ASP A 118 24.30 -2.68 -0.70
CA ASP A 118 23.67 -3.19 0.49
C ASP A 118 22.56 -2.21 0.92
N PHE A 119 21.35 -2.69 0.99
CA PHE A 119 20.18 -1.88 1.36
C PHE A 119 19.90 -1.91 2.86
N ALA A 120 20.57 -2.79 3.60
CA ALA A 120 20.29 -3.01 5.02
C ALA A 120 18.77 -3.18 5.26
N ASP A 121 18.20 -2.35 6.13
CA ASP A 121 16.76 -2.28 6.44
C ASP A 121 16.05 -1.09 5.76
N ALA A 122 16.63 -0.56 4.68
CA ALA A 122 16.05 0.59 3.97
C ALA A 122 14.83 0.22 3.11
N ILE A 123 14.75 -1.02 2.63
CA ILE A 123 13.61 -1.51 1.86
C ILE A 123 12.64 -2.14 2.83
N GLN A 124 11.41 -1.66 2.84
CA GLN A 124 10.35 -2.15 3.70
C GLN A 124 9.09 -2.36 2.89
N ASP A 125 8.27 -3.31 3.34
CA ASP A 125 6.91 -3.44 2.85
C ASP A 125 6.13 -2.13 3.09
N ASN A 126 5.24 -1.80 2.15
CA ASN A 126 4.51 -0.54 2.17
C ASN A 126 3.40 -0.49 3.23
N ASN A 127 2.86 -1.63 3.63
CA ASN A 127 1.72 -1.71 4.53
C ASN A 127 2.15 -1.80 6.00
N GLU A 128 2.85 -2.86 6.34
CA GLU A 128 3.26 -3.20 7.71
C GLU A 128 4.62 -2.63 8.08
N GLY A 129 5.49 -2.40 7.11
CA GLY A 129 6.82 -1.84 7.32
C GLY A 129 7.88 -2.87 7.70
N ASN A 130 7.67 -4.13 7.34
CA ASN A 130 8.65 -5.20 7.53
C ASN A 130 9.87 -4.98 6.62
N PRO A 131 11.12 -4.98 7.16
CA PRO A 131 12.34 -4.77 6.38
C PRO A 131 12.84 -6.05 5.70
#